data_6378268385e88ee6e952e03a55db82c7
#
_entry.id   6378268385e88ee6e952e03a55db82c7
#
_cell.length_a   1.000
_cell.length_b   1.000
_cell.length_c   1.000
_cell.angle_alpha   90.00
_cell.angle_beta   90.00
_cell.angle_gamma   90.00
#
_symmetry.space_group_name_H-M   'P 1'
#
loop_
_entity.id
_entity.type
_entity.pdbx_description
1 polymer ?
#
loop_
_entity_poly.entity_id
_entity_poly.type
_entity_poly.pdbx_seq_one_letter_code
_entity_poly.pdbx_strand_id
1 'polypeptide(L)'
;IIISGYLLIYNILYISISRDTQFYGQLKTIGTTKRQIKRIVRSQIFRTAVIGIPSGLIVGGIVSLGLVPFAMNIMYSGDTDLGEIVSFSPIIFAGAAIFTFFTAIIGSMKPAKIAASISPVAASRYTEANTRSYRDHKSHRTKLSRMARDNIFRNPKSAVLTFASLFLGLILFLVSAGLLSSLSPDNFVNQWGESDFALTYSISEEGNLLSDEMLQQIETMQGIENLRVTYSASPWPTMDVIYDENVFGKYIDSLDGVSGLDFSNAETRKNYTDNFWSGVYGIDSRYIEELNKTLDKPIDLTAFEKGELVVLSAMTDDEGNPLIQPGQAITVVGESGEQVFTVATGFLDADFQSGRGNERGTAPDLYISEQALEKLSGETKILRIAFDTIDSSYDKGIMEQLQSITASSPGITILSRYEKQQEMAGYLLTSRIIAAGLSAVFLLIGIMNFINTMVVSVNTRKHEFATLESIGMTKKQIRNVLLWEGGYYWSISFLLLATLGTAIYIPIYSAFRRMVPYAAFHYPVISLLVVAAIVLLVCLATPVITFMQNVKQSV
;
A
#
# COMPACT_ATOMS: atom_id res chain seq x y z
N ILE A 1 -6.35 12.43 -9.22
CA ILE A 1 -5.95 12.75 -10.60
C ILE A 1 -6.88 13.81 -11.19
N ILE A 2 -8.21 13.57 -11.27
CA ILE A 2 -9.20 14.48 -11.89
C ILE A 2 -9.15 15.89 -11.28
N ILE A 3 -9.24 15.98 -9.96
CA ILE A 3 -9.24 17.27 -9.25
C ILE A 3 -7.91 18.01 -9.42
N SER A 4 -6.79 17.30 -9.36
CA SER A 4 -5.45 17.87 -9.52
C SER A 4 -5.22 18.40 -10.92
N GLY A 5 -5.56 17.62 -11.95
CA GLY A 5 -5.49 18.05 -13.36
C GLY A 5 -6.41 19.22 -13.66
N TYR A 6 -7.66 19.20 -13.13
CA TYR A 6 -8.59 20.33 -13.26
C TYR A 6 -8.03 21.61 -12.61
N LEU A 7 -7.50 21.52 -11.39
CA LEU A 7 -6.93 22.68 -10.68
C LEU A 7 -5.73 23.25 -11.42
N LEU A 8 -4.86 22.41 -11.98
CA LEU A 8 -3.71 22.84 -12.76
C LEU A 8 -4.17 23.60 -14.02
N ILE A 9 -5.04 23.00 -14.82
CA ILE A 9 -5.54 23.60 -16.07
C ILE A 9 -6.31 24.89 -15.76
N TYR A 10 -7.19 24.86 -14.76
CA TYR A 10 -7.95 26.05 -14.34
C TYR A 10 -7.02 27.19 -13.90
N ASN A 11 -5.98 26.90 -13.10
CA ASN A 11 -5.06 27.92 -12.61
C ASN A 11 -4.25 28.56 -13.76
N ILE A 12 -3.68 27.73 -14.65
CA ILE A 12 -2.92 28.20 -15.81
C ILE A 12 -3.79 29.11 -16.69
N LEU A 13 -5.00 28.65 -17.00
CA LEU A 13 -5.91 29.40 -17.85
C LEU A 13 -6.43 30.67 -17.15
N TYR A 14 -6.73 30.61 -15.85
CA TYR A 14 -7.17 31.78 -15.10
C TYR A 14 -6.10 32.88 -15.12
N ILE A 15 -4.84 32.52 -14.88
CA ILE A 15 -3.72 33.45 -14.89
C ILE A 15 -3.46 34.00 -16.30
N SER A 16 -3.43 33.13 -17.33
CA SER A 16 -3.22 33.56 -18.71
C SER A 16 -4.30 34.54 -19.16
N ILE A 17 -5.57 34.21 -18.91
CA ILE A 17 -6.69 35.07 -19.31
C ILE A 17 -6.72 36.36 -18.48
N SER A 18 -6.34 36.31 -17.21
CA SER A 18 -6.23 37.49 -16.37
C SER A 18 -5.18 38.47 -16.90
N ARG A 19 -4.04 37.97 -17.37
CA ARG A 19 -2.99 38.77 -18.02
C ARG A 19 -3.47 39.39 -19.31
N ASP A 20 -4.21 38.64 -20.12
CA ASP A 20 -4.69 39.09 -21.43
C ASP A 20 -5.97 39.97 -21.32
N THR A 21 -6.43 40.27 -20.10
CA THR A 21 -7.64 41.05 -19.85
C THR A 21 -7.61 42.44 -20.52
N GLN A 22 -6.46 43.12 -20.48
CA GLN A 22 -6.29 44.41 -21.16
C GLN A 22 -6.47 44.28 -22.67
N PHE A 23 -5.89 43.24 -23.27
CA PHE A 23 -6.05 42.94 -24.70
C PHE A 23 -7.51 42.65 -25.05
N TYR A 24 -8.22 41.86 -24.25
CA TYR A 24 -9.66 41.63 -24.48
C TYR A 24 -10.51 42.91 -24.27
N GLY A 25 -10.08 43.79 -23.40
CA GLY A 25 -10.68 45.11 -23.22
C GLY A 25 -10.52 45.99 -24.45
N GLN A 26 -9.31 46.03 -25.02
CA GLN A 26 -9.04 46.75 -26.28
C GLN A 26 -9.86 46.18 -27.45
N LEU A 27 -9.99 44.86 -27.57
CA LEU A 27 -10.87 44.24 -28.58
C LEU A 27 -12.33 44.68 -28.43
N LYS A 28 -12.81 44.89 -27.22
CA LYS A 28 -14.17 45.40 -26.95
C LYS A 28 -14.35 46.86 -27.33
N THR A 29 -13.31 47.70 -27.23
CA THR A 29 -13.40 49.08 -27.70
C THR A 29 -13.56 49.18 -29.20
N ILE A 30 -13.06 48.18 -29.95
CA ILE A 30 -13.21 48.05 -31.40
C ILE A 30 -14.54 47.35 -31.80
N GLY A 31 -15.42 47.02 -30.82
CA GLY A 31 -16.75 46.47 -31.05
C GLY A 31 -16.88 44.95 -30.92
N THR A 32 -15.86 44.23 -30.42
CA THR A 32 -15.94 42.77 -30.24
C THR A 32 -16.97 42.37 -29.21
N THR A 33 -17.88 41.46 -29.57
CA THR A 33 -18.95 40.97 -28.68
C THR A 33 -18.47 39.98 -27.64
N LYS A 34 -19.21 39.82 -26.52
CA LYS A 34 -18.93 38.80 -25.50
C LYS A 34 -18.85 37.37 -26.07
N ARG A 35 -19.64 37.06 -27.11
CA ARG A 35 -19.63 35.73 -27.77
C ARG A 35 -18.33 35.50 -28.56
N GLN A 36 -17.86 36.55 -29.25
CA GLN A 36 -16.59 36.48 -29.99
C GLN A 36 -15.39 36.28 -29.07
N ILE A 37 -15.31 37.01 -27.95
CA ILE A 37 -14.23 36.80 -26.95
C ILE A 37 -14.23 35.36 -26.41
N LYS A 38 -15.40 34.84 -26.02
CA LYS A 38 -15.50 33.44 -25.62
C LYS A 38 -15.03 32.45 -26.70
N ARG A 39 -15.32 32.75 -27.98
CA ARG A 39 -14.89 31.93 -29.11
C ARG A 39 -13.38 32.00 -29.31
N ILE A 40 -12.76 33.17 -29.16
CA ILE A 40 -11.30 33.34 -29.21
C ILE A 40 -10.63 32.50 -28.10
N VAL A 41 -11.07 32.65 -26.88
CA VAL A 41 -10.51 31.87 -25.75
C VAL A 41 -10.67 30.37 -25.95
N ARG A 42 -11.84 29.91 -26.38
CA ARG A 42 -12.08 28.47 -26.67
C ARG A 42 -11.21 27.96 -27.83
N SER A 43 -11.04 28.77 -28.89
CA SER A 43 -10.18 28.42 -30.04
C SER A 43 -8.71 28.29 -29.61
N GLN A 44 -8.25 29.18 -28.73
CA GLN A 44 -6.89 29.12 -28.18
C GLN A 44 -6.70 27.82 -27.37
N ILE A 45 -7.64 27.47 -26.49
CA ILE A 45 -7.60 26.26 -25.70
C ILE A 45 -7.64 25.01 -26.59
N PHE A 46 -8.52 25.02 -27.60
CA PHE A 46 -8.61 23.91 -28.54
C PHE A 46 -7.29 23.67 -29.28
N ARG A 47 -6.64 24.75 -29.78
CA ARG A 47 -5.32 24.65 -30.44
C ARG A 47 -4.26 24.09 -29.49
N THR A 48 -4.24 24.55 -28.24
CA THR A 48 -3.30 24.03 -27.21
C THR A 48 -3.59 22.56 -26.90
N ALA A 49 -4.86 22.17 -26.82
CA ALA A 49 -5.25 20.77 -26.58
C ALA A 49 -4.87 19.83 -27.72
N VAL A 50 -5.05 20.29 -28.98
CA VAL A 50 -4.69 19.52 -30.19
C VAL A 50 -3.19 19.21 -30.24
N ILE A 51 -2.34 20.08 -29.71
CA ILE A 51 -0.89 19.85 -29.64
C ILE A 51 -0.53 19.13 -28.34
N GLY A 52 -1.07 19.55 -27.20
CA GLY A 52 -0.72 19.06 -25.89
C GLY A 52 -1.17 17.63 -25.61
N ILE A 53 -2.37 17.24 -26.08
CA ILE A 53 -2.89 15.88 -25.84
C ILE A 53 -2.04 14.83 -26.58
N PRO A 54 -1.78 14.93 -27.89
CA PRO A 54 -0.95 13.95 -28.58
C PRO A 54 0.48 13.89 -28.01
N SER A 55 1.10 15.05 -27.74
CA SER A 55 2.45 15.07 -27.16
C SER A 55 2.49 14.43 -25.76
N GLY A 56 1.47 14.68 -24.94
CA GLY A 56 1.33 14.02 -23.63
C GLY A 56 1.12 12.50 -23.73
N LEU A 57 0.32 12.05 -24.71
CA LEU A 57 0.12 10.62 -24.96
C LEU A 57 1.39 9.93 -25.48
N ILE A 58 2.17 10.59 -26.34
CA ILE A 58 3.47 10.07 -26.82
C ILE A 58 4.44 9.93 -25.65
N VAL A 59 4.60 10.98 -24.84
CA VAL A 59 5.50 10.93 -23.67
C VAL A 59 5.04 9.87 -22.67
N GLY A 60 3.74 9.82 -22.37
CA GLY A 60 3.15 8.81 -21.50
C GLY A 60 3.35 7.38 -22.03
N GLY A 61 3.20 7.19 -23.35
CA GLY A 61 3.46 5.92 -24.02
C GLY A 61 4.93 5.49 -23.90
N ILE A 62 5.87 6.41 -24.15
CA ILE A 62 7.32 6.11 -24.01
C ILE A 62 7.67 5.74 -22.56
N VAL A 63 7.15 6.47 -21.58
CA VAL A 63 7.36 6.16 -20.16
C VAL A 63 6.75 4.80 -19.81
N SER A 64 5.56 4.49 -20.34
CA SER A 64 4.90 3.20 -20.11
C SER A 64 5.69 2.04 -20.70
N LEU A 65 6.28 2.21 -21.90
CA LEU A 65 7.15 1.20 -22.55
C LEU A 65 8.39 0.83 -21.71
N GLY A 66 8.91 1.77 -20.92
CA GLY A 66 10.04 1.51 -20.04
C GLY A 66 9.60 1.00 -18.66
N LEU A 67 8.61 1.66 -18.05
CA LEU A 67 8.22 1.42 -16.65
C LEU A 67 7.46 0.09 -16.49
N VAL A 68 6.54 -0.24 -17.42
CA VAL A 68 5.69 -1.43 -17.28
C VAL A 68 6.50 -2.73 -17.42
N PRO A 69 7.32 -2.95 -18.46
CA PRO A 69 8.15 -4.14 -18.54
C PRO A 69 9.14 -4.26 -17.37
N PHE A 70 9.73 -3.14 -16.95
CA PHE A 70 10.64 -3.12 -15.80
C PHE A 70 9.93 -3.58 -14.52
N ALA A 71 8.73 -3.06 -14.26
CA ALA A 71 7.93 -3.45 -13.11
C ALA A 71 7.49 -4.92 -13.17
N MET A 72 7.05 -5.39 -14.35
CA MET A 72 6.62 -6.76 -14.56
C MET A 72 7.77 -7.75 -14.45
N ASN A 73 8.95 -7.42 -14.95
CA ASN A 73 10.15 -8.27 -14.86
C ASN A 73 10.60 -8.51 -13.41
N ILE A 74 10.40 -7.54 -12.52
CA ILE A 74 10.68 -7.69 -11.09
C ILE A 74 9.58 -8.53 -10.41
N MET A 75 8.33 -8.43 -10.87
CA MET A 75 7.17 -9.10 -10.27
C MET A 75 7.12 -10.59 -10.62
N TYR A 76 7.52 -10.94 -11.84
CA TYR A 76 7.54 -12.32 -12.35
C TYR A 76 9.00 -12.72 -12.60
N SER A 77 9.75 -12.97 -11.54
CA SER A 77 11.16 -13.34 -11.64
C SER A 77 11.34 -14.69 -12.34
N GLY A 78 11.46 -14.66 -13.65
CA GLY A 78 12.24 -15.64 -14.38
C GLY A 78 11.56 -16.52 -15.41
N ASP A 79 10.22 -16.71 -15.47
CA ASP A 79 9.68 -17.81 -16.28
C ASP A 79 8.53 -17.48 -17.23
N THR A 80 8.17 -16.23 -17.42
CA THR A 80 7.16 -15.86 -18.41
C THR A 80 7.71 -14.93 -19.48
N ASP A 81 7.48 -15.31 -20.73
CA ASP A 81 7.80 -14.52 -21.91
C ASP A 81 6.97 -13.22 -21.88
N LEU A 82 7.55 -12.15 -21.29
CA LEU A 82 6.89 -10.88 -20.98
C LEU A 82 6.47 -10.08 -22.22
N GLY A 83 6.77 -10.57 -23.42
CA GLY A 83 6.41 -9.93 -24.68
C GLY A 83 4.90 -9.79 -24.91
N GLU A 84 4.09 -10.67 -24.31
CA GLU A 84 2.62 -10.65 -24.50
C GLU A 84 1.86 -9.81 -23.45
N ILE A 85 2.48 -9.43 -22.34
CA ILE A 85 1.78 -8.77 -21.20
C ILE A 85 1.63 -7.26 -21.37
N VAL A 86 2.48 -6.62 -22.18
CA VAL A 86 2.39 -5.18 -22.44
C VAL A 86 1.38 -4.90 -23.55
N SER A 87 0.10 -4.94 -23.23
CA SER A 87 -0.96 -4.58 -24.17
C SER A 87 -1.16 -3.07 -24.21
N PHE A 88 -0.81 -2.46 -25.34
CA PHE A 88 -1.22 -1.08 -25.68
C PHE A 88 -2.69 -1.05 -26.09
N SER A 89 -3.60 -1.00 -25.12
CA SER A 89 -5.01 -0.87 -25.41
C SER A 89 -5.32 0.55 -25.94
N PRO A 90 -5.76 0.70 -27.19
CA PRO A 90 -6.17 2.01 -27.75
C PRO A 90 -7.27 2.69 -26.94
N ILE A 91 -8.07 1.91 -26.21
CA ILE A 91 -9.15 2.41 -25.35
C ILE A 91 -8.61 3.27 -24.22
N ILE A 92 -7.47 2.89 -23.61
CA ILE A 92 -6.82 3.65 -22.53
C ILE A 92 -6.35 5.01 -23.07
N PHE A 93 -5.69 5.02 -24.23
CA PHE A 93 -5.22 6.26 -24.86
C PHE A 93 -6.39 7.16 -25.30
N ALA A 94 -7.43 6.59 -25.90
CA ALA A 94 -8.64 7.33 -26.25
C ALA A 94 -9.35 7.88 -25.01
N GLY A 95 -9.48 7.09 -23.94
CA GLY A 95 -10.05 7.52 -22.67
C GLY A 95 -9.27 8.66 -22.03
N ALA A 96 -7.94 8.57 -22.01
CA ALA A 96 -7.07 9.63 -21.50
C ALA A 96 -7.17 10.92 -22.32
N ALA A 97 -7.22 10.82 -23.68
CA ALA A 97 -7.42 11.95 -24.57
C ALA A 97 -8.76 12.65 -24.34
N ILE A 98 -9.84 11.87 -24.30
CA ILE A 98 -11.21 12.36 -24.07
C ILE A 98 -11.29 13.04 -22.70
N PHE A 99 -10.78 12.38 -21.67
CA PHE A 99 -10.76 12.91 -20.30
C PHE A 99 -10.01 14.24 -20.22
N THR A 100 -8.79 14.32 -20.77
CA THR A 100 -7.98 15.54 -20.76
C THR A 100 -8.66 16.67 -21.54
N PHE A 101 -9.28 16.37 -22.68
CA PHE A 101 -10.02 17.32 -23.48
C PHE A 101 -11.22 17.92 -22.72
N PHE A 102 -12.04 17.07 -22.10
CA PHE A 102 -13.17 17.54 -21.28
C PHE A 102 -12.70 18.36 -20.08
N THR A 103 -11.62 17.94 -19.42
CA THR A 103 -11.03 18.67 -18.29
C THR A 103 -10.55 20.06 -18.71
N ALA A 104 -9.91 20.18 -19.89
CA ALA A 104 -9.49 21.48 -20.45
C ALA A 104 -10.68 22.39 -20.77
N ILE A 105 -11.75 21.86 -21.36
CA ILE A 105 -12.97 22.63 -21.64
C ILE A 105 -13.61 23.12 -20.34
N ILE A 106 -13.85 22.25 -19.37
CA ILE A 106 -14.49 22.59 -18.10
C ILE A 106 -13.64 23.61 -17.32
N GLY A 107 -12.32 23.38 -17.24
CA GLY A 107 -11.37 24.27 -16.58
C GLY A 107 -11.35 25.67 -17.19
N SER A 108 -11.63 25.78 -18.50
CA SER A 108 -11.63 27.05 -19.22
C SER A 108 -12.93 27.87 -19.13
N MET A 109 -14.03 27.24 -18.74
CA MET A 109 -15.36 27.88 -18.79
C MET A 109 -15.46 29.13 -17.91
N LYS A 110 -14.99 29.07 -16.68
CA LYS A 110 -14.99 30.20 -15.74
C LYS A 110 -14.06 31.33 -16.18
N PRO A 111 -12.78 31.09 -16.49
CA PRO A 111 -11.88 32.12 -17.00
C PRO A 111 -12.41 32.81 -18.27
N ALA A 112 -12.92 32.05 -19.24
CA ALA A 112 -13.53 32.60 -20.47
C ALA A 112 -14.75 33.49 -20.18
N LYS A 113 -15.56 33.16 -19.18
CA LYS A 113 -16.70 33.99 -18.73
C LYS A 113 -16.21 35.29 -18.09
N ILE A 114 -15.14 35.26 -17.32
CA ILE A 114 -14.54 36.45 -16.68
C ILE A 114 -14.01 37.39 -17.79
N ALA A 115 -13.17 36.90 -18.72
CA ALA A 115 -12.66 37.69 -19.83
C ALA A 115 -13.76 38.35 -20.65
N ALA A 116 -14.85 37.63 -20.93
CA ALA A 116 -15.97 38.14 -21.68
C ALA A 116 -16.85 39.14 -20.88
N SER A 117 -16.78 39.20 -19.56
CA SER A 117 -17.62 40.07 -18.74
C SER A 117 -16.99 41.43 -18.45
N ILE A 118 -15.67 41.58 -18.53
CA ILE A 118 -14.96 42.81 -18.19
C ILE A 118 -15.33 43.94 -19.14
N SER A 119 -15.64 45.15 -18.63
CA SER A 119 -15.91 46.33 -19.45
C SER A 119 -14.61 46.93 -20.00
N PRO A 120 -14.63 47.65 -21.17
CA PRO A 120 -13.44 48.28 -21.72
C PRO A 120 -12.74 49.24 -20.73
N VAL A 121 -13.52 50.05 -20.03
CA VAL A 121 -13.00 50.98 -19.04
C VAL A 121 -12.39 50.26 -17.82
N ALA A 122 -13.02 49.19 -17.36
CA ALA A 122 -12.46 48.36 -16.30
C ALA A 122 -11.20 47.62 -16.76
N ALA A 123 -11.11 47.19 -18.02
CA ALA A 123 -9.95 46.53 -18.60
C ALA A 123 -8.74 47.47 -18.73
N SER A 124 -8.93 48.72 -19.13
CA SER A 124 -7.86 49.73 -19.23
C SER A 124 -7.31 50.12 -17.84
N ARG A 125 -8.13 50.03 -16.79
CA ARG A 125 -7.77 50.26 -15.40
C ARG A 125 -7.48 48.94 -14.66
N TYR A 126 -7.52 47.80 -15.35
CA TYR A 126 -7.28 46.51 -14.73
C TYR A 126 -5.80 46.36 -14.41
N THR A 127 -5.46 46.85 -13.26
CA THR A 127 -4.27 46.43 -12.52
C THR A 127 -4.73 45.27 -11.65
N GLU A 128 -4.05 44.13 -11.63
CA GLU A 128 -4.38 42.99 -10.75
C GLU A 128 -4.45 43.36 -9.24
N ALA A 129 -4.04 44.56 -8.93
CA ALA A 129 -4.19 45.22 -7.66
C ALA A 129 -5.60 45.81 -7.50
N ASN A 130 -6.63 44.98 -7.45
CA ASN A 130 -7.89 45.44 -6.85
C ASN A 130 -7.68 45.54 -5.34
N THR A 131 -7.19 46.67 -4.95
CA THR A 131 -6.94 47.10 -3.58
C THR A 131 -8.20 46.96 -2.73
N ARG A 132 -8.25 45.88 -1.93
CA ARG A 132 -8.95 46.01 -0.66
C ARG A 132 -8.21 47.08 0.13
N SER A 133 -8.95 48.15 0.51
CA SER A 133 -8.49 49.22 1.35
C SER A 133 -7.46 48.75 2.38
N TYR A 134 -6.26 49.25 2.26
CA TYR A 134 -5.17 49.04 3.21
C TYR A 134 -5.63 49.66 4.52
N ARG A 135 -5.93 48.90 5.52
CA ARG A 135 -6.11 49.37 6.88
C ARG A 135 -4.75 49.86 7.37
N ASP A 136 -4.66 51.18 7.55
CA ASP A 136 -3.50 51.87 8.05
C ASP A 136 -3.09 51.32 9.42
N HIS A 137 -2.12 50.42 9.44
CA HIS A 137 -1.47 50.00 10.66
C HIS A 137 -0.17 50.78 10.79
N LYS A 138 -0.21 51.81 11.65
CA LYS A 138 0.98 52.55 12.10
C LYS A 138 2.03 51.57 12.62
N SER A 139 3.03 51.24 11.83
CA SER A 139 4.13 50.38 12.22
C SER A 139 5.47 51.00 11.83
N HIS A 140 6.26 51.31 12.83
CA HIS A 140 7.52 52.03 12.77
C HIS A 140 8.74 51.21 12.24
N ARG A 141 8.61 50.02 11.74
CA ARG A 141 9.64 49.24 11.00
C ARG A 141 8.97 48.09 10.23
N THR A 142 8.84 48.21 8.95
CA THR A 142 8.37 47.12 8.08
C THR A 142 9.48 46.10 7.88
N LYS A 143 9.38 44.94 8.55
CA LYS A 143 10.25 43.78 8.28
C LYS A 143 9.95 43.23 6.88
N LEU A 144 10.97 42.87 6.10
CA LEU A 144 10.83 42.27 4.74
C LEU A 144 9.93 41.04 4.74
N SER A 145 9.98 40.23 5.81
CA SER A 145 9.10 39.08 5.99
C SER A 145 7.61 39.41 6.07
N ARG A 146 7.24 40.52 6.74
CA ARG A 146 5.85 40.98 6.82
C ARG A 146 5.36 41.44 5.45
N MET A 147 6.19 42.20 4.71
CA MET A 147 5.91 42.62 3.34
C MET A 147 5.65 41.40 2.44
N ALA A 148 6.47 40.35 2.53
CA ALA A 148 6.29 39.11 1.79
C ALA A 148 4.95 38.41 2.10
N ARG A 149 4.59 38.31 3.38
CA ARG A 149 3.31 37.74 3.81
C ARG A 149 2.12 38.53 3.26
N ASP A 150 2.15 39.86 3.39
CA ASP A 150 1.06 40.72 2.95
C ASP A 150 0.90 40.68 1.42
N ASN A 151 1.98 40.52 0.67
CA ASN A 151 1.98 40.29 -0.77
C ASN A 151 1.26 39.00 -1.16
N ILE A 152 1.52 37.86 -0.48
CA ILE A 152 0.88 36.58 -0.75
C ILE A 152 -0.65 36.69 -0.57
N PHE A 153 -1.09 37.28 0.53
CA PHE A 153 -2.50 37.38 0.87
C PHE A 153 -3.22 38.56 0.21
N ARG A 154 -2.54 39.40 -0.58
CA ARG A 154 -3.15 40.43 -1.40
C ARG A 154 -4.15 39.85 -2.41
N ASN A 155 -3.84 38.68 -2.99
CA ASN A 155 -4.73 37.92 -3.86
C ASN A 155 -5.10 36.57 -3.23
N PRO A 156 -6.03 36.54 -2.24
CA PRO A 156 -6.28 35.34 -1.45
C PRO A 156 -6.78 34.15 -2.30
N LYS A 157 -7.51 34.38 -3.40
CA LYS A 157 -7.97 33.30 -4.29
C LYS A 157 -6.82 32.59 -4.97
N SER A 158 -5.83 33.33 -5.47
CA SER A 158 -4.64 32.75 -6.11
C SER A 158 -3.76 32.04 -5.08
N ALA A 159 -3.57 32.63 -3.91
CA ALA A 159 -2.81 32.04 -2.82
C ALA A 159 -3.41 30.70 -2.37
N VAL A 160 -4.73 30.67 -2.07
CA VAL A 160 -5.43 29.43 -1.67
C VAL A 160 -5.33 28.35 -2.76
N LEU A 161 -5.48 28.72 -4.04
CA LEU A 161 -5.39 27.76 -5.15
C LEU A 161 -3.98 27.14 -5.25
N THR A 162 -2.95 27.96 -5.04
CA THR A 162 -1.56 27.51 -5.05
C THR A 162 -1.26 26.59 -3.86
N PHE A 163 -1.70 26.98 -2.64
CA PHE A 163 -1.57 26.14 -1.46
C PHE A 163 -2.33 24.81 -1.63
N ALA A 164 -3.57 24.85 -2.13
CA ALA A 164 -4.36 23.63 -2.36
C ALA A 164 -3.70 22.70 -3.37
N SER A 165 -3.10 23.24 -4.43
CA SER A 165 -2.43 22.45 -5.46
C SER A 165 -1.13 21.80 -4.95
N LEU A 166 -0.30 22.55 -4.21
CA LEU A 166 0.88 22.00 -3.54
C LEU A 166 0.50 20.95 -2.50
N PHE A 167 -0.49 21.28 -1.66
CA PHE A 167 -0.98 20.35 -0.65
C PHE A 167 -1.52 19.06 -1.26
N LEU A 168 -2.27 19.15 -2.37
CA LEU A 168 -2.81 17.96 -3.03
C LEU A 168 -1.69 17.04 -3.57
N GLY A 169 -0.63 17.61 -4.15
CA GLY A 169 0.54 16.84 -4.58
C GLY A 169 1.25 16.18 -3.40
N LEU A 170 1.45 16.93 -2.31
CA LEU A 170 2.13 16.45 -1.11
C LEU A 170 1.34 15.38 -0.36
N ILE A 171 0.01 15.51 -0.26
CA ILE A 171 -0.82 14.50 0.44
C ILE A 171 -0.88 13.19 -0.34
N LEU A 172 -0.96 13.24 -1.67
CA LEU A 172 -0.93 12.03 -2.49
C LEU A 172 0.42 11.32 -2.37
N PHE A 173 1.52 12.08 -2.27
CA PHE A 173 2.83 11.53 -1.96
C PHE A 173 2.86 10.89 -0.56
N LEU A 174 2.37 11.60 0.47
CA LEU A 174 2.31 11.08 1.83
C LEU A 174 1.54 9.77 1.91
N VAL A 175 0.35 9.71 1.31
CA VAL A 175 -0.50 8.51 1.33
C VAL A 175 0.18 7.35 0.62
N SER A 176 0.67 7.54 -0.60
CA SER A 176 1.32 6.45 -1.34
C SER A 176 2.62 5.98 -0.69
N ALA A 177 3.49 6.90 -0.26
CA ALA A 177 4.73 6.54 0.43
C ALA A 177 4.45 5.89 1.80
N GLY A 178 3.45 6.38 2.54
CA GLY A 178 3.09 5.85 3.85
C GLY A 178 2.48 4.44 3.78
N LEU A 179 1.54 4.20 2.87
CA LEU A 179 0.94 2.87 2.70
C LEU A 179 1.98 1.83 2.26
N LEU A 180 2.86 2.18 1.32
CA LEU A 180 3.90 1.26 0.87
C LEU A 180 4.98 1.03 1.91
N SER A 181 5.30 2.03 2.72
CA SER A 181 6.24 1.87 3.83
C SER A 181 5.66 1.04 4.97
N SER A 182 4.34 0.88 5.04
CA SER A 182 3.68 0.03 6.03
C SER A 182 3.74 -1.46 5.69
N LEU A 183 4.09 -1.82 4.45
CA LEU A 183 4.23 -3.19 4.00
C LEU A 183 5.67 -3.65 4.21
N SER A 184 5.85 -4.71 5.00
CA SER A 184 7.13 -5.37 5.25
C SER A 184 7.06 -6.81 4.75
N PRO A 185 8.10 -7.32 4.06
CA PRO A 185 8.22 -8.73 3.74
C PRO A 185 8.15 -9.61 4.99
N ASP A 186 8.84 -9.22 6.05
CA ASP A 186 8.89 -9.97 7.32
C ASP A 186 7.50 -10.12 7.95
N ASN A 187 6.73 -9.01 8.02
CA ASN A 187 5.39 -9.05 8.56
C ASN A 187 4.42 -9.89 7.72
N PHE A 188 4.64 -9.94 6.42
CA PHE A 188 3.86 -10.78 5.51
C PHE A 188 4.17 -12.26 5.77
N VAL A 189 5.44 -12.60 5.82
CA VAL A 189 5.88 -13.99 5.96
C VAL A 189 5.51 -14.56 7.33
N ASN A 190 5.56 -13.74 8.39
CA ASN A 190 5.13 -14.15 9.74
C ASN A 190 3.66 -14.60 9.83
N GLN A 191 2.83 -14.36 8.81
CA GLN A 191 1.46 -14.87 8.75
C GLN A 191 1.35 -16.24 8.07
N TRP A 192 2.41 -16.71 7.41
CA TRP A 192 2.38 -17.92 6.57
C TRP A 192 2.89 -19.17 7.29
N GLY A 193 3.55 -19.03 8.42
CA GLY A 193 4.07 -20.14 9.19
C GLY A 193 5.00 -19.68 10.31
N GLU A 194 5.20 -20.57 11.26
CA GLU A 194 6.10 -20.35 12.39
C GLU A 194 7.50 -20.88 12.11
N SER A 195 7.65 -21.80 11.13
CA SER A 195 8.93 -22.39 10.74
C SER A 195 9.60 -21.63 9.60
N ASP A 196 10.93 -21.57 9.63
CA ASP A 196 11.71 -20.99 8.54
C ASP A 196 11.70 -21.89 7.30
N PHE A 197 11.69 -23.21 7.49
CA PHE A 197 11.58 -24.21 6.44
C PHE A 197 10.61 -25.32 6.81
N ALA A 198 9.88 -25.82 5.79
CA ALA A 198 9.12 -27.05 5.92
C ALA A 198 9.10 -27.82 4.59
N LEU A 199 9.22 -29.12 4.68
CA LEU A 199 9.01 -30.04 3.58
C LEU A 199 7.67 -30.72 3.78
N THR A 200 6.87 -30.76 2.73
CA THR A 200 5.56 -31.43 2.73
C THR A 200 5.24 -31.95 1.33
N TYR A 201 4.24 -32.79 1.22
CA TYR A 201 3.72 -33.25 -0.07
C TYR A 201 2.19 -33.37 -0.02
N SER A 202 1.56 -33.47 -1.19
CA SER A 202 0.12 -33.67 -1.23
C SER A 202 -0.24 -35.07 -0.72
N ILE A 203 -1.23 -35.14 0.15
CA ILE A 203 -1.73 -36.42 0.70
C ILE A 203 -2.26 -37.33 -0.39
N SER A 204 -2.69 -36.77 -1.53
CA SER A 204 -3.16 -37.53 -2.70
C SER A 204 -2.04 -38.27 -3.47
N GLU A 205 -0.77 -37.98 -3.20
CA GLU A 205 0.37 -38.67 -3.79
C GLU A 205 0.51 -40.06 -3.16
N GLU A 206 0.62 -41.09 -4.01
CA GLU A 206 0.88 -42.46 -3.56
C GLU A 206 2.34 -42.61 -3.12
N GLY A 207 2.56 -43.17 -1.93
CA GLY A 207 3.88 -43.49 -1.41
C GLY A 207 4.34 -42.58 -0.26
N ASN A 208 5.42 -42.97 0.39
CA ASN A 208 6.13 -42.20 1.41
C ASN A 208 7.21 -41.35 0.73
N LEU A 209 6.89 -40.12 0.36
CA LEU A 209 7.81 -39.24 -0.35
C LEU A 209 8.89 -38.68 0.60
N LEU A 210 8.55 -38.42 1.87
CA LEU A 210 9.50 -38.01 2.91
C LEU A 210 9.99 -39.27 3.64
N SER A 211 11.22 -39.67 3.38
CA SER A 211 11.81 -40.88 3.97
C SER A 211 12.62 -40.57 5.23
N ASP A 212 12.86 -41.61 6.05
CA ASP A 212 13.72 -41.51 7.23
C ASP A 212 15.16 -41.11 6.86
N GLU A 213 15.64 -41.50 5.66
CA GLU A 213 16.95 -41.07 5.17
C GLU A 213 17.00 -39.57 4.91
N MET A 214 15.92 -39.00 4.36
CA MET A 214 15.82 -37.55 4.17
C MET A 214 15.79 -36.81 5.52
N LEU A 215 15.04 -37.35 6.48
CA LEU A 215 15.00 -36.80 7.82
C LEU A 215 16.41 -36.79 8.46
N GLN A 216 17.14 -37.91 8.38
CA GLN A 216 18.51 -37.98 8.91
C GLN A 216 19.46 -36.99 8.21
N GLN A 217 19.33 -36.82 6.90
CA GLN A 217 20.13 -35.82 6.16
C GLN A 217 19.84 -34.41 6.66
N ILE A 218 18.57 -34.08 6.88
CA ILE A 218 18.16 -32.78 7.42
C ILE A 218 18.69 -32.60 8.84
N GLU A 219 18.56 -33.59 9.72
CA GLU A 219 19.06 -33.54 11.11
C GLU A 219 20.56 -33.25 11.20
N THR A 220 21.34 -33.63 10.19
CA THR A 220 22.80 -33.39 10.14
C THR A 220 23.20 -32.07 9.53
N MET A 221 22.25 -31.27 9.00
CA MET A 221 22.56 -29.97 8.42
C MET A 221 23.04 -28.99 9.49
N GLN A 222 24.00 -28.14 9.12
CA GLN A 222 24.47 -27.08 10.00
C GLN A 222 23.52 -25.89 9.96
N GLY A 223 23.25 -25.31 11.10
CA GLY A 223 22.48 -24.07 11.21
C GLY A 223 20.99 -24.27 11.36
N ILE A 224 20.52 -25.49 11.59
CA ILE A 224 19.11 -25.77 11.91
C ILE A 224 18.87 -25.87 13.42
N GLU A 225 17.70 -25.52 13.83
CA GLU A 225 17.17 -25.69 15.19
C GLU A 225 15.66 -25.99 15.17
N ASN A 226 15.09 -26.37 16.29
CA ASN A 226 13.66 -26.62 16.48
C ASN A 226 13.06 -27.57 15.42
N LEU A 227 13.76 -28.68 15.12
CA LEU A 227 13.25 -29.66 14.16
C LEU A 227 12.00 -30.34 14.71
N ARG A 228 10.95 -30.38 13.90
CA ARG A 228 9.62 -30.90 14.23
C ARG A 228 9.14 -31.81 13.11
N VAL A 229 8.69 -33.01 13.46
CA VAL A 229 8.19 -33.98 12.50
C VAL A 229 6.71 -34.25 12.75
N THR A 230 5.93 -34.27 11.68
CA THR A 230 4.52 -34.64 11.71
C THR A 230 4.32 -35.92 10.91
N TYR A 231 3.64 -36.87 11.52
CA TYR A 231 3.30 -38.15 10.95
C TYR A 231 1.81 -38.24 10.63
N SER A 232 1.45 -39.00 9.62
CA SER A 232 0.06 -39.36 9.33
C SER A 232 -0.11 -40.86 9.24
N ALA A 233 -1.32 -41.35 9.43
CA ALA A 233 -1.68 -42.70 9.10
C ALA A 233 -1.57 -42.91 7.57
N SER A 234 -1.24 -44.13 7.13
CA SER A 234 -1.23 -44.53 5.74
C SER A 234 -2.53 -45.28 5.42
N PRO A 235 -3.18 -45.06 4.24
CA PRO A 235 -2.89 -44.04 3.22
C PRO A 235 -3.43 -42.62 3.55
N TRP A 236 -4.36 -42.49 4.46
CA TRP A 236 -5.04 -41.24 4.77
C TRP A 236 -4.89 -40.84 6.23
N PRO A 237 -4.77 -39.55 6.53
CA PRO A 237 -4.65 -39.06 7.92
C PRO A 237 -5.98 -39.08 8.70
N THR A 238 -7.07 -39.49 8.07
CA THR A 238 -8.41 -39.53 8.70
C THR A 238 -8.60 -40.82 9.45
N MET A 239 -9.01 -40.70 10.70
CA MET A 239 -9.53 -41.79 11.55
C MET A 239 -10.92 -41.41 12.00
N ASP A 240 -11.72 -42.39 12.43
CA ASP A 240 -13.03 -42.10 12.97
C ASP A 240 -12.87 -41.46 14.35
N VAL A 241 -13.45 -40.27 14.52
CA VAL A 241 -13.51 -39.56 15.80
C VAL A 241 -14.94 -39.57 16.30
N ILE A 242 -15.14 -39.92 17.56
CA ILE A 242 -16.48 -39.88 18.16
C ILE A 242 -16.76 -38.44 18.61
N TYR A 243 -17.64 -37.78 17.89
CA TYR A 243 -18.02 -36.38 18.14
C TYR A 243 -19.14 -36.30 19.20
N ASP A 244 -18.76 -36.35 20.49
CA ASP A 244 -19.72 -36.18 21.60
C ASP A 244 -20.21 -34.72 21.66
N GLU A 245 -21.51 -34.52 21.67
CA GLU A 245 -22.16 -33.22 21.79
C GLU A 245 -21.71 -32.42 23.03
N ASN A 246 -21.42 -33.12 24.15
CA ASN A 246 -20.90 -32.47 25.35
C ASN A 246 -19.49 -31.86 25.16
N VAL A 247 -18.73 -32.37 24.20
CA VAL A 247 -17.37 -31.91 23.87
C VAL A 247 -17.39 -30.91 22.73
N PHE A 248 -18.07 -31.24 21.64
CA PHE A 248 -18.05 -30.47 20.40
C PHE A 248 -19.22 -29.49 20.25
N GLY A 249 -20.23 -29.51 21.15
CA GLY A 249 -21.45 -28.72 21.01
C GLY A 249 -21.21 -27.22 20.83
N LYS A 250 -20.33 -26.62 21.64
CA LYS A 250 -19.96 -25.20 21.49
C LYS A 250 -19.26 -24.89 20.17
N TYR A 251 -18.43 -25.82 19.68
CA TYR A 251 -17.79 -25.68 18.38
C TYR A 251 -18.82 -25.71 17.27
N ILE A 252 -19.79 -26.64 17.32
CA ILE A 252 -20.87 -26.73 16.34
C ILE A 252 -21.73 -25.46 16.37
N ASP A 253 -22.06 -24.94 17.57
CA ASP A 253 -22.81 -23.69 17.73
C ASP A 253 -22.07 -22.49 17.13
N SER A 254 -20.75 -22.47 17.18
CA SER A 254 -19.94 -21.40 16.61
C SER A 254 -19.93 -21.37 15.07
N LEU A 255 -20.35 -22.46 14.44
CA LEU A 255 -20.50 -22.54 12.98
C LEU A 255 -21.81 -21.94 12.47
N ASP A 256 -22.74 -21.57 13.36
CA ASP A 256 -24.02 -20.98 13.00
C ASP A 256 -23.80 -19.66 12.24
N GLY A 257 -24.45 -19.53 11.09
CA GLY A 257 -24.31 -18.37 10.21
C GLY A 257 -23.03 -18.32 9.36
N VAL A 258 -21.98 -19.09 9.67
CA VAL A 258 -20.72 -19.07 8.90
C VAL A 258 -20.88 -19.79 7.55
N SER A 259 -21.62 -20.91 7.55
CA SER A 259 -21.87 -21.73 6.36
C SER A 259 -23.21 -21.45 5.69
N GLY A 260 -23.99 -20.47 6.19
CA GLY A 260 -25.38 -20.23 5.77
C GLY A 260 -26.35 -21.32 6.20
N LEU A 261 -25.95 -22.22 7.09
CA LEU A 261 -26.75 -23.28 7.69
C LEU A 261 -27.30 -22.81 9.04
N ASP A 262 -28.47 -23.31 9.40
CA ASP A 262 -29.10 -23.07 10.70
C ASP A 262 -28.89 -24.28 11.61
N PHE A 263 -27.91 -24.17 12.48
CA PHE A 263 -27.53 -25.22 13.46
C PHE A 263 -28.46 -25.28 14.68
N SER A 264 -29.46 -24.41 14.80
CA SER A 264 -30.55 -24.56 15.76
C SER A 264 -31.52 -25.67 15.34
N ASN A 265 -31.53 -26.05 14.06
CA ASN A 265 -32.29 -27.17 13.53
C ASN A 265 -31.56 -28.50 13.81
N ALA A 266 -32.20 -29.39 14.57
CA ALA A 266 -31.63 -30.68 14.97
C ALA A 266 -31.27 -31.60 13.78
N GLU A 267 -32.04 -31.55 12.69
CA GLU A 267 -31.78 -32.34 11.48
C GLU A 267 -30.57 -31.80 10.74
N THR A 268 -30.45 -30.47 10.56
CA THR A 268 -29.29 -29.83 9.95
C THR A 268 -28.03 -30.11 10.77
N ARG A 269 -28.15 -29.97 12.10
CA ARG A 269 -27.05 -30.24 13.04
C ARG A 269 -26.57 -31.68 12.92
N LYS A 270 -27.49 -32.64 12.97
CA LYS A 270 -27.17 -34.06 12.83
C LYS A 270 -26.53 -34.38 11.47
N ASN A 271 -27.13 -33.93 10.37
CA ASN A 271 -26.60 -34.18 9.03
C ASN A 271 -25.20 -33.61 8.86
N TYR A 272 -24.89 -32.48 9.51
CA TYR A 272 -23.57 -31.87 9.46
C TYR A 272 -22.55 -32.65 10.31
N THR A 273 -22.92 -33.05 11.53
CA THR A 273 -22.05 -33.83 12.42
C THR A 273 -21.83 -35.26 11.94
N ASP A 274 -22.78 -35.87 11.26
CA ASP A 274 -22.63 -37.20 10.63
C ASP A 274 -21.57 -37.17 9.50
N ASN A 275 -21.24 -35.99 8.97
CA ASN A 275 -20.21 -35.78 7.96
C ASN A 275 -18.95 -35.09 8.52
N PHE A 276 -18.81 -35.01 9.83
CA PHE A 276 -17.59 -34.51 10.45
C PHE A 276 -16.44 -35.47 10.19
N TRP A 277 -15.30 -34.86 9.92
CA TRP A 277 -14.04 -35.57 9.93
C TRP A 277 -12.94 -34.65 10.45
N SER A 278 -11.99 -35.22 11.18
CA SER A 278 -10.80 -34.55 11.70
C SER A 278 -9.57 -35.23 11.13
N GLY A 279 -8.56 -34.45 10.76
CA GLY A 279 -7.22 -35.00 10.57
C GLY A 279 -6.68 -35.47 11.92
N VAL A 280 -6.15 -36.70 11.98
CA VAL A 280 -5.45 -37.21 13.16
C VAL A 280 -3.98 -37.39 12.80
N TYR A 281 -3.13 -36.63 13.48
CA TYR A 281 -1.70 -36.54 13.17
C TYR A 281 -0.87 -36.95 14.37
N GLY A 282 0.23 -37.66 14.10
CA GLY A 282 1.27 -37.90 15.09
C GLY A 282 2.28 -36.78 15.09
N ILE A 283 2.68 -36.33 16.25
CA ILE A 283 3.77 -35.36 16.42
C ILE A 283 4.79 -35.88 17.42
N ASP A 284 6.04 -35.50 17.23
CA ASP A 284 7.11 -35.88 18.17
C ASP A 284 7.09 -34.98 19.42
N SER A 285 7.78 -35.43 20.47
CA SER A 285 7.83 -34.73 21.76
C SER A 285 8.51 -33.36 21.65
N ARG A 286 9.44 -33.18 20.72
CA ARG A 286 10.10 -31.89 20.45
C ARG A 286 9.10 -30.81 20.10
N TYR A 287 8.01 -31.16 19.43
CA TYR A 287 6.92 -30.25 19.12
C TYR A 287 6.22 -29.74 20.40
N ILE A 288 5.94 -30.66 21.34
CA ILE A 288 5.31 -30.30 22.60
C ILE A 288 6.26 -29.50 23.51
N GLU A 289 7.58 -29.77 23.47
CA GLU A 289 8.57 -28.97 24.18
C GLU A 289 8.58 -27.51 23.69
N GLU A 290 8.48 -27.30 22.36
CA GLU A 290 8.40 -25.96 21.78
C GLU A 290 7.09 -25.27 22.16
N LEU A 291 5.97 -25.96 22.04
CA LEU A 291 4.65 -25.45 22.42
C LEU A 291 4.61 -25.07 23.91
N ASN A 292 5.25 -25.86 24.77
CA ASN A 292 5.31 -25.58 26.21
C ASN A 292 6.04 -24.28 26.57
N LYS A 293 6.88 -23.72 25.67
CA LYS A 293 7.51 -22.40 25.90
C LYS A 293 6.49 -21.26 25.83
N THR A 294 5.37 -21.47 25.16
CA THR A 294 4.33 -20.45 24.94
C THR A 294 3.09 -20.65 25.81
N LEU A 295 2.92 -21.82 26.41
CA LEU A 295 1.75 -22.16 27.22
C LEU A 295 1.90 -21.75 28.69
N ASP A 296 0.85 -21.14 29.26
CA ASP A 296 0.76 -20.85 30.70
C ASP A 296 0.80 -22.11 31.56
N LYS A 297 0.27 -23.22 31.03
CA LYS A 297 0.27 -24.53 31.66
C LYS A 297 0.95 -25.52 30.71
N PRO A 298 2.17 -25.94 31.01
CA PRO A 298 2.87 -26.92 30.20
C PRO A 298 2.14 -28.27 30.13
N ILE A 299 2.18 -28.89 28.96
CA ILE A 299 1.67 -30.23 28.70
C ILE A 299 2.68 -31.22 29.30
N ASP A 300 2.18 -32.25 30.00
CA ASP A 300 3.01 -33.35 30.50
C ASP A 300 3.50 -34.20 29.32
N LEU A 301 4.80 -34.11 29.05
CA LEU A 301 5.45 -34.84 27.94
C LEU A 301 5.32 -36.34 28.12
N THR A 302 5.45 -36.85 29.38
CA THR A 302 5.36 -38.29 29.64
C THR A 302 3.95 -38.82 29.38
N ALA A 303 2.92 -38.08 29.78
CA ALA A 303 1.54 -38.45 29.52
C ALA A 303 1.20 -38.35 28.01
N PHE A 304 1.78 -37.34 27.31
CA PHE A 304 1.61 -37.19 25.86
C PHE A 304 2.26 -38.36 25.11
N GLU A 305 3.51 -38.72 25.40
CA GLU A 305 4.22 -39.83 24.78
C GLU A 305 3.52 -41.19 25.00
N LYS A 306 2.93 -41.38 26.17
CA LYS A 306 2.12 -42.56 26.44
C LYS A 306 0.80 -42.62 25.68
N GLY A 307 0.44 -41.54 24.97
CA GLY A 307 -0.82 -41.43 24.24
C GLY A 307 -2.04 -41.21 25.15
N GLU A 308 -1.86 -40.59 26.31
CA GLU A 308 -2.96 -40.23 27.21
C GLU A 308 -3.58 -38.88 26.85
N LEU A 309 -2.83 -38.01 26.12
CA LEU A 309 -3.21 -36.64 25.81
C LEU A 309 -3.36 -36.42 24.32
N VAL A 310 -4.27 -35.49 23.94
CA VAL A 310 -4.43 -34.96 22.61
C VAL A 310 -4.36 -33.43 22.63
N VAL A 311 -3.72 -32.86 21.64
CA VAL A 311 -3.71 -31.42 21.36
C VAL A 311 -4.59 -31.15 20.17
N LEU A 312 -5.39 -30.10 20.19
CA LEU A 312 -6.34 -29.77 19.14
C LEU A 312 -5.89 -28.54 18.35
N SER A 313 -6.29 -28.46 17.09
CA SER A 313 -6.25 -27.16 16.41
C SER A 313 -7.17 -26.18 17.15
N ALA A 314 -6.62 -25.02 17.57
CA ALA A 314 -7.34 -24.08 18.41
C ALA A 314 -8.56 -23.49 17.69
N MET A 315 -9.70 -23.60 18.37
CA MET A 315 -10.92 -22.88 18.03
C MET A 315 -11.34 -22.10 19.28
N THR A 316 -11.44 -20.80 19.16
CA THR A 316 -11.82 -19.90 20.26
C THR A 316 -13.08 -19.15 19.92
N ASP A 317 -13.84 -18.75 20.95
CA ASP A 317 -14.92 -17.79 20.81
C ASP A 317 -14.39 -16.34 20.58
N ASP A 318 -15.28 -15.37 20.40
CA ASP A 318 -14.92 -13.96 20.22
C ASP A 318 -14.18 -13.35 21.44
N GLU A 319 -14.28 -13.99 22.60
CA GLU A 319 -13.64 -13.59 23.87
C GLU A 319 -12.27 -14.27 24.06
N GLY A 320 -11.88 -15.19 23.15
CA GLY A 320 -10.64 -15.94 23.19
C GLY A 320 -10.67 -17.20 24.06
N ASN A 321 -11.86 -17.64 24.52
CA ASN A 321 -11.98 -18.88 25.27
C ASN A 321 -12.02 -20.08 24.33
N PRO A 322 -11.38 -21.21 24.66
CA PRO A 322 -11.43 -22.40 23.83
C PRO A 322 -12.85 -22.98 23.75
N LEU A 323 -13.28 -23.31 22.55
CA LEU A 323 -14.59 -23.94 22.29
C LEU A 323 -14.63 -25.38 22.80
N ILE A 324 -13.48 -26.08 22.75
CA ILE A 324 -13.30 -27.41 23.35
C ILE A 324 -12.36 -27.24 24.55
N GLN A 325 -12.83 -27.64 25.73
CA GLN A 325 -12.14 -27.35 26.98
C GLN A 325 -11.04 -28.38 27.30
N PRO A 326 -9.87 -27.97 27.81
CA PRO A 326 -8.90 -28.90 28.38
C PRO A 326 -9.52 -29.79 29.47
N GLY A 327 -9.11 -31.07 29.49
CA GLY A 327 -9.63 -32.07 30.42
C GLY A 327 -10.84 -32.85 29.88
N GLN A 328 -11.44 -32.47 28.75
CA GLN A 328 -12.47 -33.28 28.12
C GLN A 328 -11.88 -34.51 27.45
N ALA A 329 -12.68 -35.56 27.29
CA ALA A 329 -12.24 -36.83 26.67
C ALA A 329 -12.72 -36.91 25.22
N ILE A 330 -11.82 -37.33 24.32
CA ILE A 330 -12.11 -37.58 22.90
C ILE A 330 -11.71 -39.00 22.58
N THR A 331 -12.59 -39.74 21.92
CA THR A 331 -12.31 -41.12 21.46
C THR A 331 -11.97 -41.10 19.97
N VAL A 332 -10.83 -41.69 19.65
CA VAL A 332 -10.37 -41.91 18.27
C VAL A 332 -10.42 -43.42 17.99
N VAL A 333 -10.99 -43.78 16.85
CA VAL A 333 -11.13 -45.15 16.38
C VAL A 333 -10.22 -45.35 15.19
N GLY A 334 -9.22 -46.18 15.33
CA GLY A 334 -8.32 -46.60 14.27
C GLY A 334 -8.54 -48.05 13.84
N GLU A 335 -7.78 -48.51 12.86
CA GLU A 335 -7.85 -49.90 12.35
C GLU A 335 -7.54 -50.95 13.42
N SER A 336 -6.67 -50.61 14.35
CA SER A 336 -6.20 -51.53 15.44
C SER A 336 -7.03 -51.43 16.72
N GLY A 337 -8.06 -50.57 16.77
CA GLY A 337 -8.94 -50.42 17.93
C GLY A 337 -9.28 -48.95 18.23
N GLU A 338 -9.86 -48.76 19.41
CA GLU A 338 -10.22 -47.41 19.90
C GLU A 338 -9.32 -46.96 21.05
N GLN A 339 -9.07 -45.65 21.14
CA GLN A 339 -8.32 -45.05 22.24
C GLN A 339 -8.97 -43.76 22.70
N VAL A 340 -9.04 -43.56 24.02
CA VAL A 340 -9.56 -42.34 24.63
C VAL A 340 -8.40 -41.43 24.99
N PHE A 341 -8.47 -40.19 24.59
CA PHE A 341 -7.48 -39.16 24.88
C PHE A 341 -8.11 -38.06 25.73
N THR A 342 -7.32 -37.47 26.62
CA THR A 342 -7.71 -36.26 27.34
C THR A 342 -7.19 -35.04 26.59
N VAL A 343 -8.05 -34.06 26.37
CA VAL A 343 -7.65 -32.79 25.74
C VAL A 343 -6.69 -32.05 26.66
N ALA A 344 -5.46 -31.84 26.21
CA ALA A 344 -4.45 -31.08 26.93
C ALA A 344 -4.65 -29.57 26.73
N THR A 345 -4.74 -29.17 25.49
CA THR A 345 -4.98 -27.77 25.09
C THR A 345 -5.38 -27.71 23.59
N GLY A 346 -5.86 -26.54 23.18
CA GLY A 346 -5.95 -26.19 21.77
C GLY A 346 -4.89 -25.13 21.45
N PHE A 347 -4.25 -25.22 20.29
CA PHE A 347 -3.27 -24.25 19.82
C PHE A 347 -3.51 -23.87 18.36
N LEU A 348 -3.14 -22.65 18.00
CA LEU A 348 -3.15 -22.20 16.64
C LEU A 348 -1.76 -22.44 16.05
N ASP A 349 -1.65 -23.41 15.18
CA ASP A 349 -0.41 -23.66 14.46
C ASP A 349 -0.53 -23.17 13.03
N ALA A 350 0.12 -22.04 12.73
CA ALA A 350 0.13 -21.46 11.39
C ALA A 350 0.84 -22.39 10.40
N ASP A 351 1.82 -23.17 10.82
CA ASP A 351 2.51 -24.12 9.98
C ASP A 351 1.59 -25.24 9.51
N PHE A 352 0.75 -25.75 10.39
CA PHE A 352 -0.25 -26.75 10.01
C PHE A 352 -1.31 -26.21 9.07
N GLN A 353 -1.64 -24.91 9.20
CA GLN A 353 -2.62 -24.29 8.32
C GLN A 353 -2.08 -24.00 6.92
N SER A 354 -0.80 -23.68 6.80
CA SER A 354 -0.17 -23.33 5.51
C SER A 354 0.37 -24.54 4.74
N GLY A 355 0.71 -25.62 5.42
CA GLY A 355 1.34 -26.79 4.83
C GLY A 355 0.38 -27.85 4.29
N ARG A 356 -0.92 -27.69 4.49
CA ARG A 356 -1.93 -28.60 3.96
C ARG A 356 -2.42 -28.09 2.63
N GLY A 357 -2.17 -28.78 1.56
CA GLY A 357 -2.99 -28.61 0.37
C GLY A 357 -4.46 -28.85 0.76
N ASN A 358 -5.28 -27.86 0.79
CA ASN A 358 -6.76 -27.80 0.85
C ASN A 358 -7.57 -28.82 1.69
N GLU A 359 -6.92 -29.73 2.41
CA GLU A 359 -7.59 -30.81 3.13
C GLU A 359 -7.68 -30.51 4.63
N ARG A 360 -8.50 -29.52 4.98
CA ARG A 360 -8.89 -29.30 6.38
C ARG A 360 -10.06 -30.20 6.70
N GLY A 361 -10.03 -30.82 7.90
CA GLY A 361 -11.19 -31.46 8.48
C GLY A 361 -12.37 -30.49 8.60
N THR A 362 -13.55 -30.99 8.56
CA THR A 362 -14.76 -30.23 8.88
C THR A 362 -14.92 -30.01 10.39
N ALA A 363 -14.14 -30.73 11.18
CA ALA A 363 -14.00 -30.58 12.62
C ALA A 363 -12.52 -30.26 12.98
N PRO A 364 -12.21 -29.83 14.20
CA PRO A 364 -10.85 -29.56 14.64
C PRO A 364 -9.92 -30.77 14.49
N ASP A 365 -8.72 -30.58 13.96
CA ASP A 365 -7.74 -31.64 13.83
C ASP A 365 -7.11 -31.99 15.18
N LEU A 366 -6.72 -33.25 15.29
CA LEU A 366 -6.17 -33.85 16.49
C LEU A 366 -4.69 -34.16 16.31
N TYR A 367 -3.89 -33.79 17.30
CA TYR A 367 -2.46 -34.08 17.35
C TYR A 367 -2.18 -34.96 18.56
N ILE A 368 -1.74 -36.19 18.30
CA ILE A 368 -1.40 -37.21 19.30
C ILE A 368 0.08 -37.56 19.20
N SER A 369 0.61 -38.34 20.13
CA SER A 369 1.98 -38.82 19.97
C SER A 369 2.12 -39.76 18.78
N GLU A 370 3.32 -39.77 18.14
CA GLU A 370 3.64 -40.72 17.08
C GLU A 370 3.35 -42.16 17.47
N GLN A 371 3.73 -42.57 18.67
CA GLN A 371 3.50 -43.91 19.20
C GLN A 371 2.00 -44.27 19.31
N ALA A 372 1.18 -43.31 19.72
CA ALA A 372 -0.27 -43.51 19.77
C ALA A 372 -0.87 -43.62 18.36
N LEU A 373 -0.38 -42.82 17.43
CA LEU A 373 -0.80 -42.91 16.02
C LEU A 373 -0.45 -44.26 15.43
N GLU A 374 0.81 -44.72 15.56
CA GLU A 374 1.27 -46.02 15.07
C GLU A 374 0.44 -47.18 15.68
N LYS A 375 0.13 -47.09 16.96
CA LYS A 375 -0.71 -48.10 17.64
C LYS A 375 -2.12 -48.17 17.07
N LEU A 376 -2.70 -47.03 16.69
CA LEU A 376 -4.06 -46.95 16.14
C LEU A 376 -4.13 -47.31 14.63
N SER A 377 -3.13 -46.89 13.84
CA SER A 377 -3.12 -47.07 12.38
C SER A 377 -2.35 -48.34 11.91
N GLY A 378 -1.43 -48.83 12.74
CA GLY A 378 -0.52 -49.93 12.36
C GLY A 378 0.65 -49.49 11.46
N GLU A 379 0.48 -48.47 10.64
CA GLU A 379 1.53 -47.92 9.77
C GLU A 379 1.43 -46.38 9.75
N THR A 380 2.55 -45.74 9.91
CA THR A 380 2.67 -44.27 9.83
C THR A 380 3.65 -43.85 8.77
N LYS A 381 3.48 -42.64 8.24
CA LYS A 381 4.40 -42.02 7.27
C LYS A 381 4.70 -40.61 7.70
N ILE A 382 5.90 -40.12 7.39
CA ILE A 382 6.27 -38.72 7.58
C ILE A 382 5.44 -37.89 6.61
N LEU A 383 4.62 -37.00 7.14
CA LEU A 383 3.82 -36.06 6.35
C LEU A 383 4.54 -34.73 6.16
N ARG A 384 5.26 -34.29 7.19
CA ARG A 384 5.92 -32.99 7.21
C ARG A 384 7.17 -33.01 8.08
N ILE A 385 8.21 -32.33 7.62
CA ILE A 385 9.41 -32.02 8.37
C ILE A 385 9.54 -30.50 8.39
N ALA A 386 9.51 -29.87 9.56
CA ALA A 386 9.62 -28.44 9.73
C ALA A 386 10.77 -28.11 10.68
N PHE A 387 11.48 -27.01 10.44
CA PHE A 387 12.58 -26.56 11.29
C PHE A 387 12.85 -25.06 11.11
N ASP A 388 13.58 -24.51 12.08
CA ASP A 388 14.01 -23.12 12.06
C ASP A 388 15.52 -23.04 11.79
N THR A 389 16.00 -21.86 11.43
CA THR A 389 17.42 -21.61 11.24
C THR A 389 17.96 -20.76 12.39
N ILE A 390 19.16 -21.10 12.87
CA ILE A 390 19.83 -20.35 13.94
C ILE A 390 20.05 -18.89 13.54
N ASP A 391 20.32 -18.64 12.25
CA ASP A 391 20.57 -17.32 11.69
C ASP A 391 20.28 -17.34 10.19
N SER A 392 19.71 -16.25 9.67
CA SER A 392 19.35 -16.09 8.25
C SER A 392 20.51 -16.21 7.27
N SER A 393 21.78 -16.19 7.74
CA SER A 393 22.94 -16.44 6.91
C SER A 393 23.02 -17.88 6.39
N TYR A 394 22.36 -18.82 7.05
CA TYR A 394 22.26 -20.22 6.65
C TYR A 394 21.17 -20.48 5.60
N ASP A 395 20.16 -19.63 5.52
CA ASP A 395 18.93 -19.86 4.73
C ASP A 395 19.21 -20.26 3.28
N LYS A 396 20.09 -19.53 2.61
CA LYS A 396 20.44 -19.80 1.22
C LYS A 396 21.12 -21.16 1.06
N GLY A 397 22.07 -21.49 1.93
CA GLY A 397 22.80 -22.76 1.87
C GLY A 397 21.90 -23.95 2.19
N ILE A 398 20.99 -23.80 3.15
CA ILE A 398 19.98 -24.80 3.49
C ILE A 398 19.03 -24.99 2.32
N MET A 399 18.53 -23.93 1.69
CA MET A 399 17.65 -24.03 0.53
C MET A 399 18.29 -24.80 -0.64
N GLU A 400 19.57 -24.51 -0.96
CA GLU A 400 20.31 -25.23 -2.00
C GLU A 400 20.48 -26.74 -1.67
N GLN A 401 20.72 -27.08 -0.40
CA GLN A 401 20.81 -28.47 0.06
C GLN A 401 19.45 -29.17 -0.01
N LEU A 402 18.36 -28.53 0.44
CA LEU A 402 17.01 -29.09 0.35
C LEU A 402 16.58 -29.35 -1.09
N GLN A 403 16.85 -28.42 -2.01
CA GLN A 403 16.60 -28.61 -3.43
C GLN A 403 17.37 -29.81 -4.01
N SER A 404 18.60 -30.02 -3.56
CA SER A 404 19.40 -31.17 -3.97
C SER A 404 18.82 -32.50 -3.44
N ILE A 405 18.39 -32.53 -2.18
CA ILE A 405 17.81 -33.73 -1.55
C ILE A 405 16.47 -34.10 -2.17
N THR A 406 15.65 -33.12 -2.49
CA THR A 406 14.31 -33.32 -3.05
C THR A 406 14.28 -33.44 -4.57
N ALA A 407 15.42 -33.27 -5.26
CA ALA A 407 15.52 -33.29 -6.73
C ALA A 407 14.99 -34.58 -7.38
N SER A 408 15.07 -35.72 -6.69
CA SER A 408 14.56 -37.01 -7.15
C SER A 408 13.08 -37.24 -6.82
N SER A 409 12.45 -36.37 -6.05
CA SER A 409 11.08 -36.53 -5.55
C SER A 409 10.24 -35.26 -5.85
N PRO A 410 9.79 -35.08 -7.11
CA PRO A 410 9.12 -33.85 -7.55
C PRO A 410 7.78 -33.57 -6.86
N GLY A 411 7.20 -34.57 -6.16
CA GLY A 411 5.99 -34.41 -5.36
C GLY A 411 6.22 -33.67 -4.04
N ILE A 412 7.47 -33.49 -3.59
CA ILE A 412 7.79 -32.77 -2.36
C ILE A 412 7.79 -31.26 -2.62
N THR A 413 7.06 -30.53 -1.79
CA THR A 413 7.04 -29.07 -1.78
C THR A 413 7.92 -28.56 -0.65
N ILE A 414 8.88 -27.70 -0.95
CA ILE A 414 9.65 -26.96 0.04
C ILE A 414 8.92 -25.64 0.32
N LEU A 415 8.46 -25.46 1.53
CA LEU A 415 7.94 -24.18 2.02
C LEU A 415 9.11 -23.46 2.69
N SER A 416 9.46 -22.29 2.18
CA SER A 416 10.61 -21.54 2.69
C SER A 416 10.21 -20.11 2.95
N ARG A 417 10.40 -19.67 4.21
CA ARG A 417 10.28 -18.28 4.63
C ARG A 417 11.22 -17.39 3.84
N TYR A 418 12.44 -17.87 3.56
CA TYR A 418 13.43 -17.17 2.76
C TYR A 418 12.95 -16.90 1.33
N GLU A 419 12.38 -17.89 0.61
CA GLU A 419 11.83 -17.68 -0.73
C GLU A 419 10.63 -16.75 -0.71
N LYS A 420 9.73 -16.92 0.26
CA LYS A 420 8.57 -16.04 0.41
C LYS A 420 8.95 -14.60 0.72
N GLN A 421 9.99 -14.37 1.52
CA GLN A 421 10.54 -13.04 1.73
C GLN A 421 11.08 -12.42 0.44
N GLN A 422 11.82 -13.18 -0.36
CA GLN A 422 12.37 -12.69 -1.62
C GLN A 422 11.27 -12.39 -2.64
N GLU A 423 10.31 -13.28 -2.79
CA GLU A 423 9.15 -13.08 -3.65
C GLU A 423 8.39 -11.81 -3.26
N MET A 424 8.09 -11.65 -1.97
CA MET A 424 7.41 -10.47 -1.45
C MET A 424 8.27 -9.19 -1.59
N ALA A 425 9.58 -9.27 -1.36
CA ALA A 425 10.48 -8.13 -1.54
C ALA A 425 10.47 -7.64 -3.00
N GLY A 426 10.47 -8.56 -3.97
CA GLY A 426 10.32 -8.27 -5.39
C GLY A 426 8.99 -7.58 -5.70
N TYR A 427 7.88 -8.14 -5.20
CA TYR A 427 6.54 -7.56 -5.35
C TYR A 427 6.45 -6.15 -4.74
N LEU A 428 6.98 -5.96 -3.52
CA LEU A 428 6.99 -4.66 -2.86
C LEU A 428 7.87 -3.64 -3.58
N LEU A 429 9.02 -4.06 -4.13
CA LEU A 429 9.88 -3.19 -4.91
C LEU A 429 9.15 -2.67 -6.16
N THR A 430 8.47 -3.54 -6.89
CA THR A 430 7.64 -3.19 -8.04
C THR A 430 6.55 -2.19 -7.64
N SER A 431 5.81 -2.49 -6.58
CA SER A 431 4.76 -1.61 -6.07
C SER A 431 5.30 -0.24 -5.64
N ARG A 432 6.49 -0.20 -5.01
CA ARG A 432 7.19 1.04 -4.63
C ARG A 432 7.59 1.87 -5.85
N ILE A 433 8.07 1.26 -6.92
CA ILE A 433 8.44 1.96 -8.16
C ILE A 433 7.22 2.58 -8.82
N ILE A 434 6.13 1.82 -8.96
CA ILE A 434 4.88 2.32 -9.56
C ILE A 434 4.31 3.48 -8.74
N ALA A 435 4.24 3.33 -7.42
CA ALA A 435 3.72 4.37 -6.54
C ALA A 435 4.63 5.59 -6.45
N ALA A 436 5.95 5.41 -6.50
CA ALA A 436 6.91 6.52 -6.58
C ALA A 436 6.74 7.30 -7.88
N GLY A 437 6.57 6.60 -9.01
CA GLY A 437 6.29 7.22 -10.31
C GLY A 437 5.00 8.04 -10.30
N LEU A 438 3.91 7.45 -9.79
CA LEU A 438 2.63 8.14 -9.65
C LEU A 438 2.73 9.36 -8.71
N SER A 439 3.39 9.20 -7.58
CA SER A 439 3.61 10.28 -6.60
C SER A 439 4.46 11.40 -7.17
N ALA A 440 5.49 11.08 -7.97
CA ALA A 440 6.32 12.06 -8.65
C ALA A 440 5.49 12.90 -9.64
N VAL A 441 4.58 12.29 -10.39
CA VAL A 441 3.67 13.01 -11.30
C VAL A 441 2.79 14.00 -10.54
N PHE A 442 2.19 13.60 -9.42
CA PHE A 442 1.37 14.50 -8.60
C PHE A 442 2.18 15.64 -7.98
N LEU A 443 3.38 15.32 -7.50
CA LEU A 443 4.29 16.33 -6.96
C LEU A 443 4.71 17.34 -8.04
N LEU A 444 5.03 16.86 -9.25
CA LEU A 444 5.34 17.71 -10.39
C LEU A 444 4.17 18.64 -10.76
N ILE A 445 2.93 18.14 -10.75
CA ILE A 445 1.74 18.97 -10.97
C ILE A 445 1.66 20.09 -9.93
N GLY A 446 1.87 19.80 -8.66
CA GLY A 446 1.88 20.78 -7.58
C GLY A 446 3.00 21.83 -7.75
N ILE A 447 4.20 21.38 -8.04
CA ILE A 447 5.38 22.23 -8.31
C ILE A 447 5.16 23.11 -9.53
N MET A 448 4.71 22.56 -10.64
CA MET A 448 4.45 23.33 -11.87
C MET A 448 3.40 24.40 -11.66
N ASN A 449 2.36 24.11 -10.88
CA ASN A 449 1.37 25.10 -10.52
C ASN A 449 1.94 26.24 -9.66
N PHE A 450 2.81 25.90 -8.71
CA PHE A 450 3.54 26.89 -7.92
C PHE A 450 4.45 27.75 -8.82
N ILE A 451 5.28 27.12 -9.67
CA ILE A 451 6.19 27.82 -10.57
C ILE A 451 5.40 28.81 -11.45
N ASN A 452 4.32 28.36 -12.06
CA ASN A 452 3.48 29.20 -12.91
C ASN A 452 2.91 30.41 -12.14
N THR A 453 2.37 30.18 -10.94
CA THR A 453 1.83 31.25 -10.09
C THR A 453 2.90 32.27 -9.71
N MET A 454 4.11 31.81 -9.34
CA MET A 454 5.20 32.70 -8.94
C MET A 454 5.78 33.47 -10.13
N VAL A 455 5.97 32.82 -11.29
CA VAL A 455 6.42 33.50 -12.50
C VAL A 455 5.47 34.65 -12.89
N VAL A 456 4.17 34.38 -12.84
CA VAL A 456 3.17 35.41 -13.17
C VAL A 456 3.15 36.49 -12.08
N SER A 457 3.16 36.14 -10.80
CA SER A 457 3.18 37.09 -9.68
C SER A 457 4.37 38.05 -9.77
N VAL A 458 5.57 37.53 -10.06
CA VAL A 458 6.78 38.37 -10.21
C VAL A 458 6.70 39.25 -11.47
N ASN A 459 6.19 38.72 -12.60
CA ASN A 459 6.07 39.47 -13.84
C ASN A 459 5.04 40.59 -13.76
N THR A 460 3.90 40.39 -13.11
CA THR A 460 2.86 41.42 -12.96
C THR A 460 3.30 42.57 -12.03
N ARG A 461 4.25 42.30 -11.16
CA ARG A 461 4.78 43.27 -10.17
C ARG A 461 6.03 44.02 -10.65
N LYS A 462 6.43 43.92 -11.93
CA LYS A 462 7.62 44.61 -12.48
C LYS A 462 7.60 46.10 -12.21
N HIS A 463 6.46 46.79 -12.41
CA HIS A 463 6.33 48.22 -12.16
C HIS A 463 6.41 48.55 -10.67
N GLU A 464 5.87 47.73 -9.78
CA GLU A 464 6.01 47.88 -8.34
C GLU A 464 7.48 47.78 -7.92
N PHE A 465 8.22 46.81 -8.47
CA PHE A 465 9.66 46.70 -8.15
C PHE A 465 10.47 47.89 -8.65
N ALA A 466 10.17 48.42 -9.82
CA ALA A 466 10.80 49.63 -10.33
C ALA A 466 10.49 50.85 -9.42
N THR A 467 9.23 50.97 -8.93
CA THR A 467 8.84 52.01 -7.98
C THR A 467 9.57 51.85 -6.64
N LEU A 468 9.69 50.61 -6.14
CA LEU A 468 10.42 50.36 -4.88
C LEU A 468 11.93 50.69 -5.04
N GLU A 469 12.53 50.37 -6.19
CA GLU A 469 13.91 50.75 -6.50
C GLU A 469 14.07 52.29 -6.57
N SER A 470 13.11 53.02 -7.13
CA SER A 470 13.14 54.49 -7.20
C SER A 470 13.02 55.18 -5.83
N ILE A 471 12.38 54.51 -4.86
CA ILE A 471 12.26 54.97 -3.46
C ILE A 471 13.52 54.57 -2.61
N GLY A 472 14.50 53.85 -3.21
CA GLY A 472 15.77 53.49 -2.57
C GLY A 472 15.87 52.03 -2.08
N MET A 473 14.93 51.17 -2.42
CA MET A 473 15.02 49.74 -2.12
C MET A 473 16.04 49.05 -3.04
N THR A 474 16.99 48.31 -2.47
CA THR A 474 18.02 47.64 -3.26
C THR A 474 17.49 46.33 -3.90
N LYS A 475 18.05 45.93 -5.05
CA LYS A 475 17.75 44.65 -5.70
C LYS A 475 17.91 43.46 -4.75
N LYS A 476 18.88 43.54 -3.82
CA LYS A 476 19.11 42.50 -2.80
C LYS A 476 17.91 42.43 -1.81
N GLN A 477 17.34 43.56 -1.44
CA GLN A 477 16.16 43.59 -0.54
C GLN A 477 14.92 43.05 -1.25
N ILE A 478 14.68 43.40 -2.52
CA ILE A 478 13.58 42.83 -3.31
C ILE A 478 13.73 41.31 -3.42
N ARG A 479 14.94 40.82 -3.75
CA ARG A 479 15.24 39.39 -3.78
C ARG A 479 14.94 38.70 -2.43
N ASN A 480 15.29 39.33 -1.32
CA ASN A 480 15.01 38.79 0.01
C ASN A 480 13.49 38.73 0.30
N VAL A 481 12.70 39.70 -0.15
CA VAL A 481 11.22 39.63 -0.05
C VAL A 481 10.70 38.44 -0.82
N LEU A 482 11.18 38.20 -2.04
CA LEU A 482 10.78 37.07 -2.88
C LEU A 482 11.20 35.72 -2.28
N LEU A 483 12.36 35.65 -1.64
CA LEU A 483 12.79 34.46 -0.88
C LEU A 483 11.85 34.18 0.29
N TRP A 484 11.43 35.22 1.03
CA TRP A 484 10.45 35.07 2.09
C TRP A 484 9.08 34.62 1.57
N GLU A 485 8.63 35.13 0.40
CA GLU A 485 7.40 34.67 -0.25
C GLU A 485 7.47 33.18 -0.54
N GLY A 486 8.55 32.69 -1.17
CA GLY A 486 8.77 31.27 -1.42
C GLY A 486 8.82 30.44 -0.14
N GLY A 487 9.54 30.92 0.88
CA GLY A 487 9.60 30.30 2.21
C GLY A 487 8.23 30.15 2.88
N TYR A 488 7.37 31.16 2.79
CA TYR A 488 5.99 31.07 3.32
C TYR A 488 5.14 30.04 2.57
N TYR A 489 5.24 29.97 1.23
CA TYR A 489 4.54 28.93 0.46
C TYR A 489 4.95 27.55 0.92
N TRP A 490 6.25 27.30 1.06
CA TRP A 490 6.77 26.05 1.57
C TRP A 490 6.28 25.76 2.99
N SER A 491 6.51 26.70 3.93
CA SER A 491 6.19 26.49 5.35
C SER A 491 4.71 26.20 5.59
N ILE A 492 3.81 26.98 4.94
CA ILE A 492 2.36 26.79 5.09
C ILE A 492 1.92 25.45 4.46
N SER A 493 2.45 25.09 3.29
CA SER A 493 2.11 23.82 2.63
C SER A 493 2.55 22.62 3.47
N PHE A 494 3.74 22.65 4.07
CA PHE A 494 4.22 21.58 4.94
C PHE A 494 3.52 21.58 6.31
N LEU A 495 3.14 22.71 6.83
CA LEU A 495 2.30 22.77 8.04
C LEU A 495 0.91 22.14 7.78
N LEU A 496 0.30 22.42 6.63
CA LEU A 496 -0.95 21.79 6.22
C LEU A 496 -0.77 20.27 6.03
N LEU A 497 0.36 19.84 5.48
CA LEU A 497 0.67 18.41 5.34
C LEU A 497 0.82 17.73 6.70
N ALA A 498 1.57 18.35 7.63
CA ALA A 498 1.81 17.81 8.96
C ALA A 498 0.53 17.74 9.82
N THR A 499 -0.43 18.63 9.59
CA THR A 499 -1.69 18.67 10.34
C THR A 499 -2.82 17.95 9.59
N LEU A 500 -3.37 18.60 8.58
CA LEU A 500 -4.49 18.08 7.80
C LEU A 500 -4.11 16.83 6.99
N GLY A 501 -2.89 16.79 6.45
CA GLY A 501 -2.39 15.63 5.70
C GLY A 501 -2.32 14.39 6.57
N THR A 502 -1.76 14.50 7.78
CA THR A 502 -1.71 13.39 8.74
C THR A 502 -3.10 12.99 9.22
N ALA A 503 -3.99 13.96 9.47
CA ALA A 503 -5.39 13.69 9.84
C ALA A 503 -6.17 12.93 8.75
N ILE A 504 -5.83 13.10 7.48
CA ILE A 504 -6.41 12.36 6.37
C ILE A 504 -5.71 11.00 6.19
N TYR A 505 -4.40 10.93 6.41
CA TYR A 505 -3.63 9.70 6.25
C TYR A 505 -4.04 8.60 7.26
N ILE A 506 -4.26 8.96 8.52
CA ILE A 506 -4.59 7.99 9.59
C ILE A 506 -5.85 7.15 9.26
N PRO A 507 -7.01 7.71 8.90
CA PRO A 507 -8.18 6.90 8.55
C PRO A 507 -7.99 6.09 7.27
N ILE A 508 -7.22 6.60 6.28
CA ILE A 508 -6.90 5.83 5.07
C ILE A 508 -6.05 4.61 5.44
N TYR A 509 -5.03 4.79 6.28
CA TYR A 509 -4.23 3.69 6.79
C TYR A 509 -5.07 2.68 7.59
N SER A 510 -5.98 3.15 8.46
CA SER A 510 -6.86 2.27 9.24
C SER A 510 -7.79 1.44 8.34
N ALA A 511 -8.30 2.02 7.25
CA ALA A 511 -9.07 1.29 6.25
C ALA A 511 -8.20 0.27 5.49
N PHE A 512 -6.97 0.65 5.13
CA PHE A 512 -6.01 -0.21 4.45
C PHE A 512 -5.61 -1.42 5.32
N ARG A 513 -5.35 -1.22 6.62
CA ARG A 513 -5.00 -2.29 7.55
C ARG A 513 -6.09 -3.35 7.69
N ARG A 514 -7.38 -2.98 7.52
CA ARG A 514 -8.48 -3.97 7.52
C ARG A 514 -8.43 -4.90 6.30
N MET A 515 -7.89 -4.42 5.18
CA MET A 515 -7.72 -5.22 3.95
C MET A 515 -6.37 -5.97 3.93
N VAL A 516 -5.37 -5.42 4.63
CA VAL A 516 -3.99 -5.93 4.69
C VAL A 516 -3.57 -6.02 6.15
N PRO A 517 -3.93 -7.10 6.88
CA PRO A 517 -3.73 -7.23 8.33
C PRO A 517 -2.26 -7.11 8.78
N TYR A 518 -1.32 -7.54 7.94
CA TYR A 518 0.12 -7.48 8.21
C TYR A 518 0.75 -6.09 8.02
N ALA A 519 -0.02 -5.08 7.57
CA ALA A 519 0.49 -3.73 7.45
C ALA A 519 0.75 -3.11 8.83
N ALA A 520 2.01 -2.74 9.10
CA ALA A 520 2.41 -2.02 10.31
C ALA A 520 2.43 -0.51 10.06
N PHE A 521 1.97 0.28 11.02
CA PHE A 521 1.95 1.73 10.86
C PHE A 521 3.37 2.28 10.71
N HIS A 522 3.64 2.86 9.55
CA HIS A 522 4.91 3.53 9.28
C HIS A 522 4.65 4.93 8.69
N TYR A 523 5.17 5.96 9.37
CA TYR A 523 5.10 7.32 8.85
C TYR A 523 6.38 7.60 8.03
N PRO A 524 6.28 7.97 6.73
CA PRO A 524 7.43 8.02 5.82
C PRO A 524 8.26 9.31 6.01
N VAL A 525 8.84 9.51 7.19
CA VAL A 525 9.53 10.75 7.59
C VAL A 525 10.69 11.08 6.65
N ILE A 526 11.54 10.09 6.33
CA ILE A 526 12.72 10.29 5.48
C ILE A 526 12.31 10.73 4.08
N SER A 527 11.34 10.05 3.47
CA SER A 527 10.82 10.41 2.15
C SER A 527 10.20 11.80 2.12
N LEU A 528 9.49 12.17 3.19
CA LEU A 528 8.92 13.51 3.34
C LEU A 528 9.99 14.59 3.50
N LEU A 529 11.07 14.33 4.22
CA LEU A 529 12.19 15.28 4.35
C LEU A 529 12.89 15.51 3.01
N VAL A 530 13.08 14.47 2.20
CA VAL A 530 13.65 14.59 0.85
C VAL A 530 12.73 15.46 -0.03
N VAL A 531 11.43 15.17 -0.05
CA VAL A 531 10.46 15.97 -0.81
C VAL A 531 10.39 17.40 -0.28
N ALA A 532 10.46 17.60 1.04
CA ALA A 532 10.50 18.93 1.64
C ALA A 532 11.69 19.75 1.15
N ALA A 533 12.88 19.14 1.06
CA ALA A 533 14.07 19.80 0.56
C ALA A 533 13.94 20.18 -0.93
N ILE A 534 13.42 19.26 -1.76
CA ILE A 534 13.18 19.52 -3.19
C ILE A 534 12.20 20.67 -3.39
N VAL A 535 11.04 20.62 -2.71
CA VAL A 535 10.02 21.66 -2.82
C VAL A 535 10.55 23.01 -2.29
N LEU A 536 11.35 23.00 -1.21
CA LEU A 536 11.98 24.21 -0.69
C LEU A 536 12.90 24.85 -1.76
N LEU A 537 13.76 24.06 -2.38
CA LEU A 537 14.65 24.55 -3.45
C LEU A 537 13.83 25.20 -4.58
N VAL A 538 12.76 24.56 -5.03
CA VAL A 538 11.89 25.11 -6.08
C VAL A 538 11.20 26.41 -5.60
N CYS A 539 10.67 26.43 -4.37
CA CYS A 539 9.99 27.58 -3.81
C CYS A 539 10.93 28.80 -3.65
N LEU A 540 12.19 28.58 -3.35
CA LEU A 540 13.17 29.66 -3.23
C LEU A 540 13.76 30.07 -4.60
N ALA A 541 14.04 29.11 -5.48
CA ALA A 541 14.70 29.38 -6.75
C ALA A 541 13.77 30.09 -7.77
N THR A 542 12.52 29.63 -7.89
CA THR A 542 11.58 30.14 -8.92
C THR A 542 11.39 31.67 -8.90
N PRO A 543 11.02 32.31 -7.77
CA PRO A 543 10.81 33.75 -7.76
C PRO A 543 12.09 34.54 -8.00
N VAL A 544 13.23 34.05 -7.51
CA VAL A 544 14.53 34.70 -7.71
C VAL A 544 14.99 34.64 -9.16
N ILE A 545 14.89 33.47 -9.80
CA ILE A 545 15.27 33.30 -11.20
C ILE A 545 14.41 34.19 -12.09
N THR A 546 13.09 34.20 -11.86
CA THR A 546 12.15 35.03 -12.63
C THR A 546 12.47 36.53 -12.48
N PHE A 547 12.78 36.98 -11.27
CA PHE A 547 13.17 38.36 -11.03
C PHE A 547 14.48 38.71 -11.72
N MET A 548 15.50 37.84 -11.65
CA MET A 548 16.78 38.06 -12.32
C MET A 548 16.66 38.11 -13.85
N GLN A 549 15.82 37.28 -14.45
CA GLN A 549 15.52 37.32 -15.88
C GLN A 549 14.90 38.67 -16.28
N ASN A 550 13.97 39.18 -15.47
CA ASN A 550 13.34 40.49 -15.70
C ASN A 550 14.33 41.65 -15.63
N VAL A 551 15.26 41.61 -14.68
CA VAL A 551 16.32 42.63 -14.55
C VAL A 551 17.25 42.63 -15.77
N LYS A 552 17.59 41.46 -16.34
CA LYS A 552 18.41 41.35 -17.54
C LYS A 552 17.72 41.86 -18.81
N GLN A 553 16.38 41.79 -18.88
CA GLN A 553 15.61 42.29 -20.04
C GLN A 553 15.36 43.79 -19.99
N SER A 554 15.59 44.44 -18.86
CA SER A 554 15.41 45.89 -18.68
C SER A 554 16.71 46.70 -18.82
N VAL A 555 17.83 46.03 -19.04
CA VAL A 555 19.15 46.57 -19.42
C VAL A 555 19.34 46.32 -20.94
#